data_8ce842e4f72222402d330517dfc6851b
#
_entry.id   8ce842e4f72222402d330517dfc6851b
#
_cell.length_a   1.000
_cell.length_b   1.000
_cell.length_c   1.000
_cell.angle_alpha   90.00
_cell.angle_beta   90.00
_cell.angle_gamma   90.00
#
_symmetry.space_group_name_H-M   'P 1'
#
loop_
_entity.id
_entity.type
_entity.pdbx_description
1 polymer ?
#
loop_
_entity_poly.entity_id
_entity_poly.type
_entity_poly.pdbx_seq_one_letter_code
_entity_poly.pdbx_strand_id
1 'polypeptide(L)'
;MDKVNIILVGFGRVGRAFFELIKEKYDDCLQRYGLQVELRGIARQKGIVLLSSTQKVLSPSYFAEDDLDNLADWIKAITISDLLDEFREGVLVDCTPSNLISGEPGLSLFRLALDKGWHVVTASKGALALWPDELKELAKKKGLNIKASAAAAAALPTLDVGRRALAGSEIMAIEGILNGTTNYILTRMAEGL
;
A
#
# COMPACT_ATOMS: atom_id res chain seq x y z
N MET A 1 -10.55 7.46 20.58
CA MET A 1 -9.65 6.44 20.03
C MET A 1 -10.11 6.19 18.61
N ASP A 2 -9.31 6.61 17.65
CA ASP A 2 -9.73 6.58 16.24
C ASP A 2 -9.40 5.21 15.65
N LYS A 3 -10.42 4.58 15.04
CA LYS A 3 -10.23 3.32 14.33
C LYS A 3 -9.88 3.59 12.88
N VAL A 4 -8.87 2.89 12.38
CA VAL A 4 -8.46 2.95 10.98
C VAL A 4 -8.59 1.56 10.36
N ASN A 5 -9.58 1.38 9.50
CA ASN A 5 -9.75 0.14 8.75
C ASN A 5 -8.70 0.05 7.63
N ILE A 6 -8.08 -1.09 7.47
CA ILE A 6 -7.11 -1.37 6.41
C ILE A 6 -7.57 -2.57 5.60
N ILE A 7 -7.55 -2.43 4.28
CA ILE A 7 -7.66 -3.55 3.33
C ILE A 7 -6.33 -3.63 2.59
N LEU A 8 -5.65 -4.77 2.69
CA LEU A 8 -4.39 -5.04 2.03
C LEU A 8 -4.62 -5.81 0.72
N VAL A 9 -4.20 -5.24 -0.39
CA VAL A 9 -4.29 -5.86 -1.71
C VAL A 9 -2.92 -6.22 -2.23
N GLY A 10 -2.71 -7.50 -2.50
CA GLY A 10 -1.40 -8.06 -2.82
C GLY A 10 -0.64 -8.54 -1.59
N PHE A 11 -0.34 -9.85 -1.55
CA PHE A 11 0.36 -10.48 -0.42
C PHE A 11 1.64 -11.20 -0.88
N GLY A 12 2.42 -10.48 -1.70
CA GLY A 12 3.80 -10.83 -2.05
C GLY A 12 4.79 -10.39 -0.98
N ARG A 13 6.06 -10.23 -1.33
CA ARG A 13 7.11 -9.80 -0.38
C ARG A 13 6.76 -8.51 0.36
N VAL A 14 6.31 -7.49 -0.38
CA VAL A 14 5.97 -6.18 0.20
C VAL A 14 4.75 -6.27 1.10
N GLY A 15 3.67 -6.93 0.64
CA GLY A 15 2.45 -7.10 1.43
C GLY A 15 2.69 -7.88 2.72
N ARG A 16 3.50 -8.94 2.68
CA ARG A 16 3.90 -9.69 3.90
C ARG A 16 4.71 -8.83 4.86
N ALA A 17 5.70 -8.07 4.35
CA ALA A 17 6.48 -7.17 5.19
C ALA A 17 5.61 -6.07 5.82
N PHE A 18 4.64 -5.54 5.10
CA PHE A 18 3.67 -4.59 5.63
C PHE A 18 2.78 -5.22 6.71
N PHE A 19 2.33 -6.44 6.50
CA PHE A 19 1.55 -7.19 7.48
C PHE A 19 2.34 -7.41 8.80
N GLU A 20 3.60 -7.85 8.71
CA GLU A 20 4.47 -8.00 9.88
C GLU A 20 4.74 -6.66 10.57
N LEU A 21 4.90 -5.59 9.81
CA LEU A 21 5.05 -4.24 10.35
C LEU A 21 3.80 -3.80 11.14
N ILE A 22 2.60 -4.09 10.67
CA ILE A 22 1.36 -3.82 11.42
C ILE A 22 1.40 -4.56 12.76
N LYS A 23 1.77 -5.84 12.77
CA LYS A 23 1.88 -6.64 14.00
C LYS A 23 2.87 -6.01 14.98
N GLU A 24 4.06 -5.68 14.49
CA GLU A 24 5.13 -5.10 15.32
C GLU A 24 4.76 -3.73 15.88
N LYS A 25 4.07 -2.90 15.10
CA LYS A 25 3.79 -1.50 15.44
C LYS A 25 2.38 -1.26 15.98
N TYR A 26 1.59 -2.29 16.21
CA TYR A 26 0.21 -2.14 16.66
C TYR A 26 0.10 -1.35 17.96
N ASP A 27 0.89 -1.74 18.97
CA ASP A 27 0.90 -1.07 20.27
C ASP A 27 1.48 0.35 20.19
N ASP A 28 2.50 0.56 19.35
CA ASP A 28 3.06 1.90 19.08
C ASP A 28 1.99 2.82 18.47
N CYS A 29 1.21 2.33 17.51
CA CYS A 29 0.12 3.10 16.89
C CYS A 29 -0.93 3.47 17.92
N LEU A 30 -1.28 2.54 18.78
CA LEU A 30 -2.27 2.75 19.81
C LEU A 30 -1.78 3.74 20.90
N GLN A 31 -0.59 3.54 21.43
CA GLN A 31 -0.06 4.31 22.56
C GLN A 31 0.43 5.70 22.17
N ARG A 32 1.09 5.84 21.01
CA ARG A 32 1.69 7.11 20.59
C ARG A 32 0.73 8.01 19.82
N TYR A 33 -0.18 7.40 19.04
CA TYR A 33 -1.03 8.17 18.13
C TYR A 33 -2.51 8.03 18.45
N GLY A 34 -2.92 7.18 19.41
CA GLY A 34 -4.33 6.91 19.72
C GLY A 34 -5.07 6.19 18.58
N LEU A 35 -4.33 5.60 17.64
CA LEU A 35 -4.88 4.94 16.46
C LEU A 35 -4.99 3.44 16.67
N GLN A 36 -6.20 2.92 16.60
CA GLN A 36 -6.47 1.48 16.56
C GLN A 36 -6.50 1.02 15.11
N VAL A 37 -5.44 0.34 14.68
CA VAL A 37 -5.34 -0.20 13.31
C VAL A 37 -6.12 -1.49 13.21
N GLU A 38 -7.08 -1.55 12.29
CA GLU A 38 -7.94 -2.71 12.06
C GLU A 38 -7.72 -3.26 10.65
N LEU A 39 -6.91 -4.32 10.52
CA LEU A 39 -6.77 -5.04 9.27
C LEU A 39 -8.03 -5.89 9.03
N ARG A 40 -8.83 -5.52 8.04
CA ARG A 40 -10.14 -6.10 7.73
C ARG A 40 -10.09 -7.21 6.70
N GLY A 41 -9.14 -7.14 5.78
CA GLY A 41 -9.01 -8.17 4.76
C GLY A 41 -7.68 -8.11 4.03
N ILE A 42 -7.30 -9.27 3.50
CA ILE A 42 -6.15 -9.44 2.62
C ILE A 42 -6.65 -10.02 1.30
N ALA A 43 -6.51 -9.25 0.21
CA ALA A 43 -6.94 -9.66 -1.12
C ALA A 43 -5.77 -10.17 -1.97
N ARG A 44 -6.01 -11.26 -2.71
CA ARG A 44 -5.13 -11.82 -3.75
C ARG A 44 -5.94 -12.11 -5.01
N GLN A 45 -5.29 -12.50 -6.10
CA GLN A 45 -5.97 -12.85 -7.36
C GLN A 45 -7.05 -13.94 -7.21
N LYS A 46 -6.86 -14.87 -6.26
CA LYS A 46 -7.74 -16.03 -6.09
C LYS A 46 -8.88 -15.84 -5.08
N GLY A 47 -8.89 -14.72 -4.35
CA GLY A 47 -9.92 -14.47 -3.34
C GLY A 47 -9.43 -13.54 -2.21
N ILE A 48 -10.20 -13.46 -1.16
CA ILE A 48 -10.01 -12.56 -0.03
C ILE A 48 -10.06 -13.35 1.28
N VAL A 49 -9.13 -13.08 2.17
CA VAL A 49 -9.19 -13.50 3.57
C VAL A 49 -9.84 -12.38 4.37
N LEU A 50 -10.97 -12.66 4.99
CA LEU A 50 -11.62 -11.75 5.95
C LEU A 50 -11.02 -11.93 7.33
N LEU A 51 -10.78 -10.82 8.00
CA LEU A 51 -10.19 -10.82 9.32
C LEU A 51 -11.20 -10.25 10.32
N SER A 52 -11.72 -11.10 11.20
CA SER A 52 -12.71 -10.72 12.21
C SER A 52 -12.18 -9.74 13.28
N SER A 53 -10.87 -9.78 13.54
CA SER A 53 -10.19 -8.78 14.37
C SER A 53 -8.68 -8.81 14.13
N THR A 54 -8.03 -7.66 14.25
CA THR A 54 -6.57 -7.53 14.14
C THR A 54 -5.86 -8.30 15.26
N GLN A 55 -6.42 -8.34 16.47
CA GLN A 55 -5.85 -9.10 17.60
C GLN A 55 -5.71 -10.60 17.31
N LYS A 56 -6.65 -11.20 16.60
CA LYS A 56 -6.56 -12.61 16.21
C LYS A 56 -5.41 -12.83 15.22
N VAL A 57 -5.15 -11.86 14.37
CA VAL A 57 -4.08 -11.86 13.35
C VAL A 57 -2.69 -11.62 13.95
N LEU A 58 -2.63 -10.96 15.12
CA LEU A 58 -1.38 -10.72 15.84
C LEU A 58 -0.80 -12.00 16.46
N SER A 59 -1.57 -13.10 16.50
CA SER A 59 -1.07 -14.40 16.96
C SER A 59 0.05 -14.89 16.02
N PRO A 60 1.21 -15.31 16.58
CA PRO A 60 2.35 -15.79 15.79
C PRO A 60 2.04 -16.96 14.85
N SER A 61 0.99 -17.73 15.16
CA SER A 61 0.61 -18.94 14.42
C SER A 61 -0.35 -18.70 13.24
N TYR A 62 -0.92 -17.49 13.10
CA TYR A 62 -2.02 -17.28 12.14
C TYR A 62 -1.58 -17.39 10.67
N PHE A 63 -0.32 -17.09 10.36
CA PHE A 63 0.28 -17.20 9.03
C PHE A 63 1.63 -17.92 9.05
N ALA A 64 1.77 -18.92 9.93
CA ALA A 64 3.01 -19.69 10.07
C ALA A 64 3.37 -20.49 8.81
N GLU A 65 2.39 -20.75 7.94
CA GLU A 65 2.59 -21.43 6.66
C GLU A 65 2.24 -20.50 5.49
N ASP A 66 2.92 -20.68 4.38
CA ASP A 66 2.79 -19.87 3.13
C ASP A 66 1.42 -19.98 2.45
N ASP A 67 0.47 -20.66 3.04
CA ASP A 67 -0.75 -21.10 2.42
C ASP A 67 -1.99 -20.35 2.91
N LEU A 68 -2.11 -19.07 2.48
CA LEU A 68 -3.33 -18.31 2.66
C LEU A 68 -4.55 -18.99 2.03
N ASP A 69 -4.33 -19.82 1.01
CA ASP A 69 -5.42 -20.46 0.26
C ASP A 69 -6.12 -21.54 1.09
N ASN A 70 -5.51 -22.02 2.19
CA ASN A 70 -6.06 -23.02 3.12
C ASN A 70 -6.60 -22.43 4.43
N LEU A 71 -6.60 -21.10 4.59
CA LEU A 71 -7.20 -20.51 5.78
C LEU A 71 -8.73 -20.68 5.78
N ALA A 72 -9.28 -20.99 6.95
CA ALA A 72 -10.73 -21.13 7.14
C ALA A 72 -11.52 -19.86 6.80
N ASP A 73 -10.86 -18.70 6.88
CA ASP A 73 -11.44 -17.39 6.61
C ASP A 73 -11.31 -16.97 5.12
N TRP A 74 -10.89 -17.90 4.23
CA TRP A 74 -10.75 -17.64 2.79
C TRP A 74 -12.09 -17.65 2.07
N ILE A 75 -12.46 -16.54 1.45
CA ILE A 75 -13.72 -16.38 0.74
C ILE A 75 -13.45 -16.05 -0.74
N LYS A 76 -13.95 -16.90 -1.63
CA LYS A 76 -13.80 -16.71 -3.08
C LYS A 76 -14.88 -15.81 -3.69
N ALA A 77 -16.03 -15.69 -3.04
CA ALA A 77 -17.20 -15.02 -3.58
C ALA A 77 -17.32 -13.53 -3.23
N ILE A 78 -16.45 -13.01 -2.35
CA ILE A 78 -16.46 -11.59 -1.96
C ILE A 78 -15.48 -10.80 -2.82
N THR A 79 -15.82 -9.56 -3.15
CA THR A 79 -14.97 -8.66 -3.93
C THR A 79 -14.34 -7.58 -3.03
N ILE A 80 -13.30 -6.90 -3.55
CA ILE A 80 -12.74 -5.72 -2.87
C ILE A 80 -13.81 -4.64 -2.72
N SER A 81 -14.68 -4.47 -3.72
CA SER A 81 -15.79 -3.52 -3.66
C SER A 81 -16.71 -3.78 -2.47
N ASP A 82 -17.03 -5.05 -2.23
CA ASP A 82 -17.92 -5.43 -1.11
C ASP A 82 -17.28 -5.09 0.23
N LEU A 83 -15.96 -5.31 0.38
CA LEU A 83 -15.24 -4.93 1.59
C LEU A 83 -15.22 -3.41 1.82
N LEU A 84 -14.99 -2.65 0.76
CA LEU A 84 -14.97 -1.19 0.84
C LEU A 84 -16.35 -0.65 1.25
N ASP A 85 -17.44 -1.26 0.77
CA ASP A 85 -18.80 -0.89 1.16
C ASP A 85 -19.14 -1.29 2.60
N GLU A 86 -18.68 -2.47 3.05
CA GLU A 86 -18.93 -2.96 4.40
C GLU A 86 -18.33 -2.05 5.48
N PHE A 87 -17.07 -1.64 5.30
CA PHE A 87 -16.35 -0.85 6.29
C PHE A 87 -16.44 0.68 6.05
N ARG A 88 -16.98 1.11 4.92
CA ARG A 88 -17.30 2.49 4.52
C ARG A 88 -16.12 3.47 4.40
N GLU A 89 -15.14 3.38 5.28
CA GLU A 89 -13.97 4.28 5.29
C GLU A 89 -12.72 3.58 5.80
N GLY A 90 -11.56 4.03 5.34
CA GLY A 90 -10.28 3.48 5.77
C GLY A 90 -9.16 3.74 4.76
N VAL A 91 -8.21 2.82 4.74
CA VAL A 91 -7.03 2.87 3.86
C VAL A 91 -6.93 1.58 3.07
N LEU A 92 -7.01 1.67 1.75
CA LEU A 92 -6.63 0.59 0.86
C LEU A 92 -5.11 0.63 0.68
N VAL A 93 -4.42 -0.44 1.07
CA VAL A 93 -2.97 -0.60 0.90
C VAL A 93 -2.72 -1.50 -0.30
N ASP A 94 -2.15 -0.93 -1.35
CA ASP A 94 -1.83 -1.63 -2.59
C ASP A 94 -0.36 -2.07 -2.61
N CYS A 95 -0.16 -3.39 -2.58
CA CYS A 95 1.12 -4.07 -2.75
C CYS A 95 1.11 -4.99 -3.99
N THR A 96 0.29 -4.67 -4.99
CA THR A 96 0.24 -5.43 -6.25
C THR A 96 1.48 -5.18 -7.12
N PRO A 97 1.78 -6.06 -8.08
CA PRO A 97 2.84 -5.83 -9.05
C PRO A 97 2.62 -4.56 -9.86
N SER A 98 3.70 -3.82 -10.11
CA SER A 98 3.65 -2.63 -10.96
C SER A 98 3.55 -3.00 -12.44
N ASN A 99 2.60 -2.41 -13.16
CA ASN A 99 2.50 -2.48 -14.60
C ASN A 99 2.67 -1.08 -15.20
N LEU A 100 3.77 -0.85 -15.89
CA LEU A 100 4.12 0.46 -16.49
C LEU A 100 3.54 0.65 -17.90
N ILE A 101 2.75 -0.32 -18.41
CA ILE A 101 2.08 -0.21 -19.70
C ILE A 101 0.62 0.26 -19.52
N SER A 102 -0.10 -0.36 -18.60
CA SER A 102 -1.53 -0.06 -18.38
C SER A 102 -1.83 0.62 -17.03
N GLY A 103 -0.92 0.53 -16.06
CA GLY A 103 -1.17 0.96 -14.69
C GLY A 103 -1.97 -0.05 -13.85
N GLU A 104 -2.45 -1.14 -14.46
CA GLU A 104 -3.30 -2.14 -13.79
C GLU A 104 -2.48 -3.15 -12.95
N PRO A 105 -3.05 -3.71 -11.90
CA PRO A 105 -4.41 -3.49 -11.36
C PRO A 105 -4.55 -2.21 -10.52
N GLY A 106 -3.45 -1.48 -10.26
CA GLY A 106 -3.42 -0.32 -9.37
C GLY A 106 -4.42 0.78 -9.79
N LEU A 107 -4.52 1.08 -11.09
CA LEU A 107 -5.40 2.13 -11.59
C LEU A 107 -6.87 1.87 -11.22
N SER A 108 -7.37 0.68 -11.54
CA SER A 108 -8.74 0.30 -11.21
C SER A 108 -8.98 0.24 -9.70
N LEU A 109 -8.00 -0.25 -8.92
CA LEU A 109 -8.08 -0.29 -7.47
C LEU A 109 -8.13 1.11 -6.85
N PHE A 110 -7.33 2.06 -7.34
CA PHE A 110 -7.31 3.41 -6.79
C PHE A 110 -8.59 4.16 -7.12
N ARG A 111 -9.09 4.06 -8.35
CA ARG A 111 -10.38 4.62 -8.73
C ARG A 111 -11.50 4.07 -7.84
N LEU A 112 -11.58 2.76 -7.68
CA LEU A 112 -12.57 2.09 -6.84
C LEU A 112 -12.48 2.56 -5.38
N ALA A 113 -11.29 2.56 -4.79
CA ALA A 113 -11.09 2.99 -3.40
C ALA A 113 -11.50 4.46 -3.20
N LEU A 114 -11.04 5.36 -4.07
CA LEU A 114 -11.39 6.77 -4.00
C LEU A 114 -12.90 7.00 -4.19
N ASP A 115 -13.54 6.29 -5.12
CA ASP A 115 -14.99 6.39 -5.34
C ASP A 115 -15.79 5.93 -4.14
N LYS A 116 -15.30 4.95 -3.40
CA LYS A 116 -15.90 4.42 -2.16
C LYS A 116 -15.52 5.19 -0.89
N GLY A 117 -14.78 6.30 -1.00
CA GLY A 117 -14.41 7.13 0.15
C GLY A 117 -13.18 6.64 0.92
N TRP A 118 -12.34 5.81 0.30
CA TRP A 118 -11.15 5.26 0.92
C TRP A 118 -9.88 5.98 0.49
N HIS A 119 -8.99 6.22 1.46
CA HIS A 119 -7.61 6.65 1.17
C HIS A 119 -6.83 5.50 0.54
N VAL A 120 -5.76 5.84 -0.19
CA VAL A 120 -4.88 4.87 -0.82
C VAL A 120 -3.44 5.04 -0.32
N VAL A 121 -2.79 3.92 0.00
CA VAL A 121 -1.34 3.83 0.21
C VAL A 121 -0.81 2.78 -0.74
N THR A 122 0.19 3.10 -1.55
CA THR A 122 0.68 2.16 -2.56
C THR A 122 2.20 2.01 -2.58
N ALA A 123 2.65 0.80 -2.82
CA ALA A 123 4.02 0.47 -3.22
C ALA A 123 4.15 0.22 -4.74
N SER A 124 3.02 0.14 -5.46
CA SER A 124 2.99 -0.02 -6.91
C SER A 124 3.27 1.31 -7.62
N LYS A 125 3.98 1.25 -8.73
CA LYS A 125 4.42 2.43 -9.51
C LYS A 125 3.48 2.77 -10.66
N GLY A 126 2.86 1.74 -11.27
CA GLY A 126 2.23 1.83 -12.58
C GLY A 126 1.16 2.92 -12.69
N ALA A 127 0.15 2.86 -11.85
CA ALA A 127 -0.97 3.81 -11.88
C ALA A 127 -0.51 5.26 -11.69
N LEU A 128 0.40 5.50 -10.74
CA LEU A 128 0.90 6.85 -10.46
C LEU A 128 1.87 7.38 -11.51
N ALA A 129 2.59 6.50 -12.20
CA ALA A 129 3.50 6.90 -13.28
C ALA A 129 2.74 7.29 -14.55
N LEU A 130 1.62 6.62 -14.83
CA LEU A 130 0.86 6.81 -16.07
C LEU A 130 -0.31 7.80 -15.93
N TRP A 131 -0.93 7.87 -14.75
CA TRP A 131 -2.16 8.64 -14.51
C TRP A 131 -2.09 9.56 -13.28
N PRO A 132 -0.96 10.30 -13.07
CA PRO A 132 -0.75 11.07 -11.85
C PRO A 132 -1.78 12.18 -11.65
N ASP A 133 -2.10 12.91 -12.71
CA ASP A 133 -3.00 14.06 -12.63
C ASP A 133 -4.45 13.64 -12.42
N GLU A 134 -4.91 12.62 -13.14
CA GLU A 134 -6.25 12.06 -12.96
C GLU A 134 -6.49 11.61 -11.52
N LEU A 135 -5.56 10.81 -11.00
CA LEU A 135 -5.67 10.26 -9.65
C LEU A 135 -5.57 11.34 -8.58
N LYS A 136 -4.73 12.35 -8.79
CA LYS A 136 -4.62 13.51 -7.89
C LYS A 136 -5.90 14.31 -7.85
N GLU A 137 -6.48 14.60 -9.01
CA GLU A 137 -7.74 15.35 -9.12
C GLU A 137 -8.91 14.57 -8.52
N LEU A 138 -8.99 13.26 -8.76
CA LEU A 138 -10.02 12.41 -8.17
C LEU A 138 -9.92 12.40 -6.64
N ALA A 139 -8.73 12.19 -6.10
CA ALA A 139 -8.49 12.22 -4.66
C ALA A 139 -8.87 13.58 -4.06
N LYS A 140 -8.45 14.69 -4.69
CA LYS A 140 -8.76 16.06 -4.25
C LYS A 140 -10.27 16.33 -4.23
N LYS A 141 -11.00 15.95 -5.28
CA LYS A 141 -12.47 16.11 -5.36
C LYS A 141 -13.20 15.39 -4.23
N LYS A 142 -12.67 14.27 -3.78
CA LYS A 142 -13.25 13.44 -2.71
C LYS A 142 -12.73 13.80 -1.30
N GLY A 143 -11.78 14.74 -1.18
CA GLY A 143 -11.13 15.04 0.10
C GLY A 143 -10.22 13.90 0.62
N LEU A 144 -9.78 13.02 -0.28
CA LEU A 144 -9.00 11.84 0.04
C LEU A 144 -7.52 12.00 -0.31
N ASN A 145 -6.69 11.06 0.13
CA ASN A 145 -5.26 11.07 -0.10
C ASN A 145 -4.78 9.81 -0.78
N ILE A 146 -3.78 9.96 -1.66
CA ILE A 146 -2.94 8.88 -2.15
C ILE A 146 -1.53 9.10 -1.61
N LYS A 147 -0.97 8.11 -0.92
CA LYS A 147 0.41 8.10 -0.42
C LYS A 147 1.20 7.00 -1.12
N ALA A 148 2.43 7.32 -1.53
CA ALA A 148 3.19 6.45 -2.41
C ALA A 148 4.71 6.49 -2.15
N SER A 149 5.15 6.78 -0.93
CA SER A 149 6.59 6.86 -0.62
C SER A 149 7.32 5.58 -0.99
N ALA A 150 6.74 4.42 -0.72
CA ALA A 150 7.33 3.12 -1.08
C ALA A 150 7.41 2.85 -2.60
N ALA A 151 6.61 3.54 -3.41
CA ALA A 151 6.64 3.41 -4.87
C ALA A 151 7.84 4.14 -5.49
N ALA A 152 8.46 5.10 -4.79
CA ALA A 152 9.62 5.85 -5.26
C ALA A 152 10.82 5.63 -4.34
N ALA A 153 11.90 5.08 -4.89
CA ALA A 153 13.17 4.83 -4.17
C ALA A 153 13.05 3.87 -2.94
N ALA A 154 12.08 2.98 -2.95
CA ALA A 154 11.87 1.95 -1.92
C ALA A 154 11.79 2.53 -0.48
N ALA A 155 12.79 2.29 0.36
CA ALA A 155 12.83 2.77 1.74
C ALA A 155 13.29 4.23 1.91
N LEU A 156 13.76 4.86 0.84
CA LEU A 156 14.19 6.26 0.89
C LEU A 156 12.96 7.19 0.86
N PRO A 157 12.83 8.14 1.79
CA PRO A 157 11.66 9.03 1.88
C PRO A 157 11.71 10.17 0.86
N THR A 158 12.06 9.88 -0.40
CA THR A 158 12.30 10.89 -1.44
C THR A 158 11.10 11.80 -1.69
N LEU A 159 9.91 11.22 -1.81
CA LEU A 159 8.68 12.00 -2.02
C LEU A 159 8.30 12.82 -0.79
N ASP A 160 8.51 12.30 0.41
CA ASP A 160 8.20 13.02 1.64
C ASP A 160 9.21 14.15 1.89
N VAL A 161 10.49 13.94 1.60
CA VAL A 161 11.50 15.02 1.65
C VAL A 161 11.13 16.14 0.69
N GLY A 162 10.85 15.83 -0.58
CA GLY A 162 10.48 16.84 -1.57
C GLY A 162 9.18 17.59 -1.22
N ARG A 163 8.16 16.89 -0.74
CA ARG A 163 6.84 17.48 -0.50
C ARG A 163 6.69 18.16 0.87
N ARG A 164 7.42 17.71 1.88
CA ARG A 164 7.26 18.16 3.26
C ARG A 164 8.48 18.93 3.77
N ALA A 165 9.66 18.30 3.74
CA ALA A 165 10.87 18.92 4.25
C ALA A 165 11.30 20.13 3.41
N LEU A 166 11.09 20.06 2.09
CA LEU A 166 11.44 21.13 1.15
C LEU A 166 10.21 21.95 0.66
N ALA A 167 9.09 21.90 1.38
CA ALA A 167 7.85 22.56 0.97
C ALA A 167 7.95 24.08 0.77
N GLY A 168 8.88 24.75 1.48
CA GLY A 168 9.14 26.18 1.35
C GLY A 168 10.25 26.52 0.36
N SER A 169 10.80 25.57 -0.36
CA SER A 169 11.92 25.74 -1.29
C SER A 169 11.48 25.53 -2.74
N GLU A 170 12.09 26.26 -3.66
CA GLU A 170 12.01 25.97 -5.08
C GLU A 170 13.02 24.89 -5.45
N ILE A 171 12.51 23.75 -5.93
CA ILE A 171 13.37 22.62 -6.36
C ILE A 171 13.75 22.84 -7.82
N MET A 172 15.00 23.22 -8.06
CA MET A 172 15.52 23.48 -9.40
C MET A 172 15.88 22.21 -10.16
N ALA A 173 16.39 21.19 -9.47
CA ALA A 173 16.77 19.92 -10.07
C ALA A 173 16.72 18.79 -9.06
N ILE A 174 16.55 17.56 -9.56
CA ILE A 174 16.68 16.33 -8.79
C ILE A 174 17.64 15.43 -9.57
N GLU A 175 18.74 15.06 -8.96
CA GLU A 175 19.73 14.18 -9.55
C GLU A 175 19.96 12.98 -8.63
N GLY A 176 20.06 11.77 -9.20
CA GLY A 176 20.33 10.57 -8.41
C GLY A 176 19.92 9.27 -9.09
N ILE A 177 20.33 8.17 -8.49
CA ILE A 177 19.90 6.82 -8.87
C ILE A 177 18.90 6.36 -7.81
N LEU A 178 17.61 6.51 -8.11
CA LEU A 178 16.52 6.28 -7.15
C LEU A 178 15.97 4.84 -7.16
N ASN A 179 16.76 3.89 -7.66
CA ASN A 179 16.38 2.49 -7.78
C ASN A 179 17.58 1.59 -7.51
N GLY A 180 17.48 0.67 -6.55
CA GLY A 180 18.56 -0.24 -6.18
C GLY A 180 19.01 -1.16 -7.32
N THR A 181 18.09 -1.64 -8.16
CA THR A 181 18.42 -2.48 -9.32
C THR A 181 19.23 -1.70 -10.35
N THR A 182 18.78 -0.49 -10.67
CA THR A 182 19.51 0.37 -11.62
C THR A 182 20.87 0.76 -11.06
N ASN A 183 20.96 1.08 -9.77
CA ASN A 183 22.24 1.38 -9.12
C ASN A 183 23.20 0.18 -9.21
N TYR A 184 22.73 -1.03 -8.93
CA TYR A 184 23.54 -2.24 -9.05
C TYR A 184 24.04 -2.46 -10.48
N ILE A 185 23.17 -2.34 -11.49
CA ILE A 185 23.54 -2.50 -12.90
C ILE A 185 24.59 -1.48 -13.30
N LEU A 186 24.38 -0.21 -13.01
CA LEU A 186 25.31 0.86 -13.35
C LEU A 186 26.66 0.71 -12.63
N THR A 187 26.65 0.25 -11.38
CA THR A 187 27.88 -0.03 -10.63
C THR A 187 28.65 -1.17 -11.30
N ARG A 188 27.99 -2.27 -11.67
CA ARG A 188 28.64 -3.40 -12.35
C ARG A 188 29.20 -3.00 -13.73
N MET A 189 28.46 -2.19 -14.48
CA MET A 189 28.96 -1.66 -15.75
C MET A 189 30.21 -0.78 -15.55
N ALA A 190 30.26 0.04 -14.51
CA ALA A 190 31.43 0.85 -14.18
C ALA A 190 32.66 0.01 -13.75
N GLU A 191 32.40 -1.15 -13.13
CA GLU A 191 33.44 -2.12 -12.74
C GLU A 191 33.90 -3.01 -13.92
N GLY A 192 33.29 -2.88 -15.10
CA GLY A 192 33.62 -3.68 -16.29
C GLY A 192 33.06 -5.10 -16.28
N LEU A 193 31.99 -5.34 -15.53
CA LEU A 193 31.32 -6.63 -15.39
C LEU A 193 29.97 -6.62 -16.12
#